data_d47c2a2f3f4af6afde7b25b9e0566f58
#
_entry.id   d47c2a2f3f4af6afde7b25b9e0566f58
#
_cell.length_a   1.000
_cell.length_b   1.000
_cell.length_c   1.000
_cell.angle_alpha   90.00
_cell.angle_beta   90.00
_cell.angle_gamma   90.00
#
_symmetry.space_group_name_H-M   'P 1'
#
loop_
_entity.id
_entity.type
_entity.pdbx_description
1 polymer ?
#
loop_
_entity_poly.entity_id
_entity_poly.type
_entity_poly.pdbx_seq_one_letter_code
_entity_poly.pdbx_strand_id
1 'polypeptide(L)'
;MIIKKSKILLITILLITLYSNVNAKSSHKDNNILFIFDASRSMLGNWESGRKIDIAKNMLINMLDSLKNYENLNIGLRVYGNRSSFPPQNCNDSHLEVEFLPTKKSVKKIKQKLNYIQAKGSSPIAYSLEKGANDFINSKDRNIVILITDGKEECKMDPCAVSRLYQKKGIILKPFIIGIGLDESWKKSFDCVGRFFDVSKENEFENVLNIVVSHIIDNTTTQVNLLDENNEALESNVNISFIDEFTNSVKYNYIHTLNSYGQPDTMIIDPVLTYKVKAHTLPPISVDNIKL
;
A
#
# COMPACT_ATOMS: atom_id res chain seq x y z
N MET A 1 -58.14 -38.41 11.46
CA MET A 1 -57.62 -37.17 10.75
C MET A 1 -56.62 -36.42 11.62
N ILE A 2 -55.61 -37.10 12.14
CA ILE A 2 -54.58 -36.50 13.06
C ILE A 2 -53.16 -36.68 12.52
N ILE A 3 -52.91 -37.45 11.44
CA ILE A 3 -51.55 -37.80 10.99
C ILE A 3 -50.97 -36.78 9.99
N LYS A 4 -51.77 -35.85 9.41
CA LYS A 4 -51.30 -34.87 8.45
C LYS A 4 -50.62 -33.62 9.06
N LYS A 5 -50.90 -33.30 10.32
CA LYS A 5 -50.29 -32.11 10.97
C LYS A 5 -48.87 -32.33 11.47
N SER A 6 -48.53 -33.58 11.78
CA SER A 6 -47.17 -33.90 12.30
C SER A 6 -46.07 -33.84 11.23
N LYS A 7 -46.37 -34.22 9.99
CA LYS A 7 -45.39 -34.17 8.89
C LYS A 7 -45.05 -32.75 8.42
N ILE A 8 -46.02 -31.84 8.48
CA ILE A 8 -45.79 -30.44 8.11
C ILE A 8 -44.95 -29.71 9.17
N LEU A 9 -45.18 -30.04 10.44
CA LEU A 9 -44.38 -29.48 11.53
C LEU A 9 -42.93 -29.95 11.53
N LEU A 10 -42.67 -31.21 11.16
CA LEU A 10 -41.33 -31.75 11.01
C LEU A 10 -40.55 -31.14 9.81
N ILE A 11 -41.24 -30.87 8.70
CA ILE A 11 -40.63 -30.22 7.50
C ILE A 11 -40.33 -28.76 7.79
N THR A 12 -41.16 -28.03 8.51
CA THR A 12 -40.90 -26.64 8.90
C THR A 12 -39.74 -26.53 9.91
N ILE A 13 -39.60 -27.43 10.85
CA ILE A 13 -38.46 -27.47 11.78
C ILE A 13 -37.17 -27.84 11.04
N LEU A 14 -37.20 -28.76 10.07
CA LEU A 14 -36.05 -29.10 9.25
C LEU A 14 -35.59 -27.96 8.33
N LEU A 15 -36.51 -27.17 7.81
CA LEU A 15 -36.21 -25.97 7.02
C LEU A 15 -35.63 -24.82 7.86
N ILE A 16 -36.05 -24.68 9.12
CA ILE A 16 -35.50 -23.67 10.03
C ILE A 16 -34.07 -24.01 10.49
N THR A 17 -33.73 -25.30 10.64
CA THR A 17 -32.38 -25.72 10.99
C THR A 17 -31.37 -25.61 9.83
N LEU A 18 -31.83 -25.53 8.59
CA LEU A 18 -30.95 -25.29 7.41
C LEU A 18 -30.59 -23.83 7.20
N TYR A 19 -31.29 -22.89 7.86
CA TYR A 19 -30.99 -21.44 7.73
C TYR A 19 -29.97 -20.91 8.75
N SER A 20 -29.46 -21.73 9.65
CA SER A 20 -28.70 -21.24 10.82
C SER A 20 -27.18 -21.37 10.72
N ASN A 21 -26.57 -21.53 9.56
CA ASN A 21 -25.10 -21.53 9.47
C ASN A 21 -24.55 -20.92 8.18
N VAL A 22 -25.11 -19.82 7.68
CA VAL A 22 -24.34 -18.96 6.81
C VAL A 22 -23.64 -17.92 7.68
N ASN A 23 -22.61 -18.36 8.39
CA ASN A 23 -21.57 -17.45 8.81
C ASN A 23 -20.89 -16.97 7.54
N ALA A 24 -21.37 -15.86 6.98
CA ALA A 24 -20.59 -15.06 6.04
C ALA A 24 -19.35 -14.62 6.82
N LYS A 25 -18.29 -15.43 6.74
CA LYS A 25 -16.98 -15.04 7.21
C LYS A 25 -16.63 -13.81 6.37
N SER A 26 -16.83 -12.64 6.93
CA SER A 26 -16.31 -11.39 6.38
C SER A 26 -14.87 -11.68 6.02
N SER A 27 -14.54 -11.68 4.74
CA SER A 27 -13.17 -11.79 4.27
C SER A 27 -12.47 -10.48 4.67
N HIS A 28 -12.10 -10.40 5.96
CA HIS A 28 -11.22 -9.35 6.41
C HIS A 28 -9.92 -9.53 5.63
N LYS A 29 -9.64 -8.60 4.72
CA LYS A 29 -8.35 -8.53 4.07
C LYS A 29 -7.39 -7.92 5.08
N ASP A 30 -6.33 -8.64 5.38
CA ASP A 30 -5.25 -8.09 6.20
C ASP A 30 -4.49 -7.01 5.41
N ASN A 31 -4.02 -6.01 6.12
CA ASN A 31 -3.07 -5.04 5.58
C ASN A 31 -1.66 -5.53 5.86
N ASN A 32 -0.81 -5.60 4.85
CA ASN A 32 0.58 -6.00 4.99
C ASN A 32 1.49 -4.86 4.52
N ILE A 33 2.37 -4.40 5.38
CA ILE A 33 3.39 -3.40 5.07
C ILE A 33 4.76 -4.05 5.08
N LEU A 34 5.47 -3.99 3.96
CA LEU A 34 6.88 -4.34 3.89
C LEU A 34 7.72 -3.07 3.85
N PHE A 35 8.49 -2.82 4.90
CA PHE A 35 9.55 -1.82 4.82
C PHE A 35 10.76 -2.43 4.12
N ILE A 36 11.23 -1.77 3.05
CA ILE A 36 12.51 -2.05 2.42
C ILE A 36 13.43 -0.91 2.82
N PHE A 37 14.45 -1.21 3.60
CA PHE A 37 15.31 -0.23 4.25
C PHE A 37 16.71 -0.27 3.64
N ASP A 38 17.18 0.89 3.21
CA ASP A 38 18.51 1.09 2.66
C ASP A 38 19.55 1.10 3.77
N ALA A 39 20.52 0.20 3.68
CA ALA A 39 21.74 0.20 4.47
C ALA A 39 22.99 0.12 3.57
N SER A 40 22.91 0.73 2.39
CA SER A 40 24.06 0.92 1.52
C SER A 40 25.04 1.92 2.10
N ARG A 41 26.25 1.96 1.54
CA ARG A 41 27.33 2.82 2.02
C ARG A 41 26.99 4.31 1.96
N SER A 42 26.18 4.76 1.02
CA SER A 42 25.74 6.16 0.90
C SER A 42 25.00 6.65 2.14
N MET A 43 24.26 5.75 2.82
CA MET A 43 23.58 6.05 4.08
C MET A 43 24.51 6.42 5.25
N LEU A 44 25.82 6.27 5.11
CA LEU A 44 26.80 6.82 6.05
C LEU A 44 27.01 8.33 5.89
N GLY A 45 26.55 8.91 4.79
CA GLY A 45 26.59 10.35 4.56
C GLY A 45 25.84 11.13 5.63
N ASN A 46 26.29 12.37 5.88
CA ASN A 46 25.62 13.26 6.82
C ASN A 46 24.32 13.82 6.21
N TRP A 47 23.35 13.96 7.05
CA TRP A 47 22.14 14.74 6.82
C TRP A 47 22.14 15.90 7.83
N GLU A 48 21.01 16.51 8.16
CA GLU A 48 21.00 17.72 9.00
C GLU A 48 21.65 17.51 10.39
N SER A 49 21.18 16.52 11.17
CA SER A 49 21.63 16.31 12.56
C SER A 49 22.61 15.16 12.76
N GLY A 50 22.87 14.35 11.73
CA GLY A 50 23.75 13.19 11.86
C GLY A 50 23.84 12.37 10.58
N ARG A 51 24.18 11.07 10.72
CA ARG A 51 24.23 10.17 9.55
C ARG A 51 22.81 9.78 9.12
N LYS A 52 22.58 9.74 7.82
CA LYS A 52 21.28 9.34 7.22
C LYS A 52 20.74 8.05 7.80
N ILE A 53 21.59 7.02 7.94
CA ILE A 53 21.19 5.71 8.48
C ILE A 53 20.67 5.80 9.91
N ASP A 54 21.28 6.61 10.77
CA ASP A 54 20.91 6.69 12.18
C ASP A 54 19.61 7.48 12.34
N ILE A 55 19.47 8.57 11.57
CA ILE A 55 18.26 9.39 11.54
C ILE A 55 17.08 8.57 11.00
N ALA A 56 17.25 7.90 9.84
CA ALA A 56 16.21 7.08 9.24
C ALA A 56 15.76 5.92 10.15
N LYS A 57 16.69 5.28 10.87
CA LYS A 57 16.36 4.26 11.87
C LYS A 57 15.51 4.82 13.00
N ASN A 58 15.93 5.94 13.59
CA ASN A 58 15.22 6.55 14.72
C ASN A 58 13.80 6.97 14.32
N MET A 59 13.62 7.58 13.15
CA MET A 59 12.32 7.97 12.64
C MET A 59 11.42 6.77 12.34
N LEU A 60 11.96 5.71 11.73
CA LEU A 60 11.23 4.47 11.51
C LEU A 60 10.82 3.82 12.85
N ILE A 61 11.70 3.82 13.84
CA ILE A 61 11.40 3.29 15.18
C ILE A 61 10.26 4.07 15.83
N ASN A 62 10.27 5.40 15.79
CA ASN A 62 9.24 6.25 16.37
C ASN A 62 7.88 5.99 15.68
N MET A 63 7.87 5.92 14.36
CA MET A 63 6.65 5.62 13.59
C MET A 63 6.10 4.22 13.93
N LEU A 64 6.97 3.20 14.04
CA LEU A 64 6.54 1.85 14.40
C LEU A 64 5.87 1.79 15.78
N ASP A 65 6.24 2.67 16.71
CA ASP A 65 5.59 2.76 18.02
C ASP A 65 4.12 3.21 17.91
N SER A 66 3.81 4.10 16.98
CA SER A 66 2.43 4.51 16.72
C SER A 66 1.57 3.39 16.14
N LEU A 67 2.19 2.44 15.43
CA LEU A 67 1.50 1.33 14.77
C LEU A 67 1.24 0.12 15.68
N LYS A 68 1.90 0.00 16.82
CA LYS A 68 1.90 -1.25 17.63
C LYS A 68 0.52 -1.73 18.08
N ASN A 69 -0.46 -0.83 18.16
CA ASN A 69 -1.82 -1.12 18.62
C ASN A 69 -2.83 -1.34 17.49
N TYR A 70 -2.40 -1.21 16.22
CA TYR A 70 -3.29 -1.46 15.10
C TYR A 70 -3.55 -2.96 14.93
N GLU A 71 -4.83 -3.33 14.88
CA GLU A 71 -5.29 -4.68 14.57
C GLU A 71 -5.35 -4.87 13.03
N ASN A 72 -5.29 -6.11 12.57
CA ASN A 72 -5.35 -6.48 11.14
C ASN A 72 -4.25 -5.83 10.27
N LEU A 73 -3.10 -5.54 10.89
CA LEU A 73 -1.91 -5.04 10.22
C LEU A 73 -0.72 -5.94 10.52
N ASN A 74 -0.09 -6.46 9.48
CA ASN A 74 1.15 -7.21 9.55
C ASN A 74 2.29 -6.38 8.98
N ILE A 75 3.45 -6.42 9.63
CA ILE A 75 4.62 -5.65 9.20
C ILE A 75 5.82 -6.58 9.04
N GLY A 76 6.51 -6.44 7.90
CA GLY A 76 7.79 -7.06 7.60
C GLY A 76 8.90 -6.03 7.39
N LEU A 77 10.15 -6.47 7.52
CA LEU A 77 11.34 -5.65 7.25
C LEU A 77 12.29 -6.41 6.34
N ARG A 78 12.57 -5.86 5.18
CA ARG A 78 13.67 -6.25 4.29
C ARG A 78 14.74 -5.17 4.34
N VAL A 79 16.00 -5.57 4.32
CA VAL A 79 17.14 -4.65 4.35
C VAL A 79 18.10 -5.03 3.24
N TYR A 80 18.68 -4.06 2.57
CA TYR A 80 19.74 -4.29 1.62
C TYR A 80 21.00 -3.50 1.97
N GLY A 81 22.16 -3.96 1.47
CA GLY A 81 23.44 -3.31 1.68
C GLY A 81 23.97 -3.38 3.12
N ASN A 82 23.47 -4.31 3.94
CA ASN A 82 23.84 -4.42 5.33
C ASN A 82 24.75 -5.61 5.66
N ARG A 83 24.91 -6.57 4.77
CA ARG A 83 25.70 -7.78 5.06
C ARG A 83 27.06 -7.81 4.38
N SER A 84 27.15 -7.30 3.15
CA SER A 84 28.39 -7.25 2.37
C SER A 84 28.94 -5.83 2.36
N SER A 85 30.25 -5.68 2.61
CA SER A 85 30.91 -4.38 2.49
C SER A 85 31.19 -4.02 1.04
N PHE A 86 31.09 -2.74 0.69
CA PHE A 86 31.49 -2.22 -0.61
C PHE A 86 32.84 -1.48 -0.49
N PRO A 87 33.81 -1.69 -1.40
CA PRO A 87 33.92 -2.72 -2.41
C PRO A 87 34.21 -4.12 -1.82
N PRO A 88 33.92 -5.24 -2.54
CA PRO A 88 33.36 -5.31 -3.90
C PRO A 88 31.83 -5.10 -3.93
N GLN A 89 31.29 -4.78 -5.12
CA GLN A 89 29.84 -4.68 -5.32
C GLN A 89 29.15 -6.04 -5.15
N ASN A 90 28.11 -6.10 -4.31
CA ASN A 90 27.24 -7.28 -4.18
C ASN A 90 25.79 -6.92 -4.45
N CYS A 91 25.31 -7.32 -5.63
CA CYS A 91 23.94 -7.03 -6.08
C CYS A 91 22.89 -8.01 -5.55
N ASN A 92 23.27 -8.97 -4.72
CA ASN A 92 22.37 -9.92 -4.08
C ASN A 92 22.21 -9.66 -2.56
N ASP A 93 22.80 -8.58 -2.05
CA ASP A 93 22.73 -8.23 -0.63
C ASP A 93 21.38 -7.59 -0.28
N SER A 94 20.33 -8.42 -0.25
CA SER A 94 18.99 -8.03 0.17
C SER A 94 18.30 -9.17 0.91
N HIS A 95 17.91 -8.94 2.15
CA HIS A 95 17.43 -9.99 3.05
C HIS A 95 16.17 -9.57 3.81
N LEU A 96 15.22 -10.51 3.92
CA LEU A 96 14.07 -10.37 4.80
C LEU A 96 14.54 -10.58 6.24
N GLU A 97 14.72 -9.49 6.98
CA GLU A 97 15.25 -9.52 8.35
C GLU A 97 14.17 -9.80 9.40
N VAL A 98 12.93 -9.40 9.09
CA VAL A 98 11.75 -9.70 9.89
C VAL A 98 10.62 -10.08 8.96
N GLU A 99 10.09 -11.30 9.13
CA GLU A 99 8.92 -11.80 8.41
C GLU A 99 7.65 -11.03 8.80
N PHE A 100 6.60 -11.14 7.98
CA PHE A 100 5.31 -10.55 8.30
C PHE A 100 4.73 -11.16 9.58
N LEU A 101 4.51 -10.30 10.56
CA LEU A 101 3.92 -10.63 11.84
C LEU A 101 2.92 -9.53 12.21
N PRO A 102 1.88 -9.85 13.05
CA PRO A 102 1.02 -8.83 13.64
C PRO A 102 1.84 -7.74 14.32
N THR A 103 1.39 -6.48 14.20
CA THR A 103 2.10 -5.27 14.62
C THR A 103 2.78 -5.39 15.98
N LYS A 104 2.06 -5.88 17.01
CA LYS A 104 2.58 -6.00 18.37
C LYS A 104 3.86 -6.84 18.46
N LYS A 105 3.99 -7.87 17.62
CA LYS A 105 5.17 -8.74 17.59
C LYS A 105 6.25 -8.20 16.63
N SER A 106 5.83 -7.73 15.45
CA SER A 106 6.76 -7.26 14.43
C SER A 106 7.49 -5.99 14.86
N VAL A 107 6.79 -5.03 15.45
CA VAL A 107 7.41 -3.77 15.93
C VAL A 107 8.57 -4.04 16.87
N LYS A 108 8.38 -4.93 17.85
CA LYS A 108 9.47 -5.30 18.78
C LYS A 108 10.68 -5.90 18.04
N LYS A 109 10.44 -6.84 17.12
CA LYS A 109 11.49 -7.51 16.35
C LYS A 109 12.20 -6.54 15.41
N ILE A 110 11.45 -5.68 14.73
CA ILE A 110 12.02 -4.71 13.78
C ILE A 110 12.91 -3.72 14.53
N LYS A 111 12.45 -3.16 15.66
CA LYS A 111 13.24 -2.25 16.47
C LYS A 111 14.56 -2.89 16.93
N GLN A 112 14.50 -4.15 17.38
CA GLN A 112 15.72 -4.89 17.74
C GLN A 112 16.66 -5.05 16.55
N LYS A 113 16.14 -5.40 15.35
CA LYS A 113 16.96 -5.56 14.15
C LYS A 113 17.58 -4.25 13.69
N LEU A 114 16.82 -3.16 13.65
CA LEU A 114 17.31 -1.84 13.24
C LEU A 114 18.54 -1.40 14.07
N ASN A 115 18.58 -1.71 15.36
CA ASN A 115 19.72 -1.36 16.22
C ASN A 115 21.04 -2.02 15.78
N TYR A 116 21.00 -3.19 15.15
CA TYR A 116 22.19 -3.92 14.69
C TYR A 116 22.52 -3.70 13.22
N ILE A 117 21.64 -3.09 12.43
CA ILE A 117 21.88 -2.82 11.01
C ILE A 117 22.97 -1.75 10.88
N GLN A 118 23.94 -2.03 10.03
CA GLN A 118 25.04 -1.13 9.68
C GLN A 118 25.05 -0.88 8.18
N ALA A 119 25.17 0.37 7.80
CA ALA A 119 25.30 0.74 6.39
C ALA A 119 26.74 0.45 5.92
N LYS A 120 26.88 -0.33 4.82
CA LYS A 120 28.22 -0.69 4.31
C LYS A 120 28.28 -1.20 2.88
N GLY A 121 27.15 -1.60 2.30
CA GLY A 121 27.09 -2.32 1.02
C GLY A 121 26.67 -1.47 -0.17
N SER A 122 26.30 -2.17 -1.23
CA SER A 122 25.74 -1.61 -2.48
C SER A 122 24.24 -1.37 -2.38
N SER A 123 23.67 -0.75 -3.40
CA SER A 123 22.24 -0.40 -3.49
C SER A 123 21.50 -1.23 -4.57
N PRO A 124 21.19 -2.52 -4.33
CA PRO A 124 20.41 -3.36 -5.24
C PRO A 124 18.91 -3.13 -5.06
N ILE A 125 18.42 -1.94 -5.40
CA ILE A 125 17.05 -1.52 -5.16
C ILE A 125 16.06 -2.38 -5.94
N ALA A 126 16.27 -2.55 -7.25
CA ALA A 126 15.37 -3.33 -8.10
C ALA A 126 15.32 -4.80 -7.66
N TYR A 127 16.46 -5.40 -7.33
CA TYR A 127 16.52 -6.75 -6.76
C TYR A 127 15.76 -6.83 -5.43
N SER A 128 15.90 -5.83 -4.58
CA SER A 128 15.22 -5.78 -3.29
C SER A 128 13.72 -5.67 -3.43
N LEU A 129 13.26 -4.86 -4.37
CA LEU A 129 11.84 -4.78 -4.75
C LEU A 129 11.34 -6.13 -5.28
N GLU A 130 12.06 -6.77 -6.22
CA GLU A 130 11.68 -8.08 -6.76
C GLU A 130 11.54 -9.14 -5.67
N LYS A 131 12.50 -9.22 -4.75
CA LYS A 131 12.44 -10.14 -3.62
C LYS A 131 11.30 -9.78 -2.67
N GLY A 132 11.08 -8.48 -2.41
CA GLY A 132 9.98 -7.99 -1.58
C GLY A 132 8.60 -8.43 -2.09
N ALA A 133 8.41 -8.52 -3.41
CA ALA A 133 7.17 -9.05 -3.99
C ALA A 133 6.91 -10.51 -3.63
N ASN A 134 7.96 -11.28 -3.46
CA ASN A 134 7.86 -12.70 -3.11
C ASN A 134 7.75 -12.93 -1.60
N ASP A 135 7.97 -11.92 -0.78
CA ASP A 135 7.83 -12.01 0.67
C ASP A 135 6.35 -12.03 1.11
N PHE A 136 5.44 -11.48 0.29
CA PHE A 136 4.02 -11.49 0.60
C PHE A 136 3.43 -12.89 0.39
N ILE A 137 2.75 -13.39 1.43
CA ILE A 137 2.19 -14.74 1.44
C ILE A 137 0.89 -14.81 0.65
N ASN A 138 0.06 -13.76 0.74
CA ASN A 138 -1.27 -13.74 0.15
C ASN A 138 -1.43 -12.53 -0.77
N SER A 139 -1.62 -12.78 -2.06
CA SER A 139 -1.83 -11.72 -3.06
C SER A 139 -3.20 -11.04 -2.98
N LYS A 140 -4.17 -11.63 -2.24
CA LYS A 140 -5.51 -11.07 -2.08
C LYS A 140 -5.58 -10.04 -0.96
N ASP A 141 -4.60 -10.02 -0.06
CA ASP A 141 -4.49 -9.01 0.98
C ASP A 141 -4.05 -7.66 0.39
N ARG A 142 -4.20 -6.61 1.17
CA ARG A 142 -3.67 -5.29 0.80
C ARG A 142 -2.18 -5.26 1.11
N ASN A 143 -1.36 -5.45 0.08
CA ASN A 143 0.08 -5.56 0.18
C ASN A 143 0.75 -4.25 -0.24
N ILE A 144 1.53 -3.65 0.64
CA ILE A 144 2.15 -2.34 0.45
C ILE A 144 3.63 -2.44 0.74
N VAL A 145 4.45 -1.81 -0.12
CA VAL A 145 5.88 -1.64 0.12
C VAL A 145 6.18 -0.19 0.38
N ILE A 146 6.97 0.06 1.42
CA ILE A 146 7.57 1.37 1.69
C ILE A 146 9.08 1.21 1.54
N LEU A 147 9.63 1.82 0.51
CA LEU A 147 11.07 1.87 0.27
C LEU A 147 11.63 3.16 0.86
N ILE A 148 12.60 3.04 1.75
CA ILE A 148 13.34 4.15 2.34
C ILE A 148 14.77 4.07 1.80
N THR A 149 15.21 5.08 1.03
CA THR A 149 16.52 5.08 0.36
C THR A 149 17.08 6.50 0.23
N ASP A 150 18.40 6.62 0.19
CA ASP A 150 19.10 7.87 -0.16
C ASP A 150 19.83 7.77 -1.50
N GLY A 151 19.66 6.69 -2.22
CA GLY A 151 20.49 6.34 -3.35
C GLY A 151 19.75 5.86 -4.58
N LYS A 152 20.59 5.57 -5.56
CA LYS A 152 20.22 5.07 -6.87
C LYS A 152 20.44 3.57 -6.99
N GLU A 153 19.78 2.97 -7.97
CA GLU A 153 20.10 1.62 -8.39
C GLU A 153 21.55 1.55 -8.89
N GLU A 154 22.38 0.77 -8.22
CA GLU A 154 23.79 0.59 -8.56
C GLU A 154 24.03 -0.72 -9.35
N CYS A 155 23.07 -1.64 -9.34
CA CYS A 155 23.23 -3.00 -9.85
C CYS A 155 22.73 -3.23 -11.27
N LYS A 156 22.51 -2.18 -12.05
CA LYS A 156 22.12 -2.24 -13.47
C LYS A 156 20.78 -2.95 -13.73
N MET A 157 19.97 -3.21 -12.72
CA MET A 157 18.61 -3.67 -12.89
C MET A 157 17.66 -2.49 -13.10
N ASP A 158 16.56 -2.72 -13.82
CA ASP A 158 15.56 -1.68 -14.08
C ASP A 158 14.42 -1.77 -13.04
N PRO A 159 14.29 -0.79 -12.12
CA PRO A 159 13.19 -0.77 -11.16
C PRO A 159 11.80 -0.75 -11.85
N CYS A 160 11.70 -0.15 -13.03
CA CYS A 160 10.47 -0.14 -13.82
C CYS A 160 10.07 -1.53 -14.33
N ALA A 161 11.06 -2.37 -14.67
CA ALA A 161 10.78 -3.75 -15.06
C ALA A 161 10.20 -4.55 -13.89
N VAL A 162 10.68 -4.31 -12.68
CA VAL A 162 10.15 -4.94 -11.45
C VAL A 162 8.72 -4.50 -11.19
N SER A 163 8.42 -3.22 -11.36
CA SER A 163 7.05 -2.69 -11.23
C SER A 163 6.08 -3.39 -12.19
N ARG A 164 6.47 -3.58 -13.44
CA ARG A 164 5.69 -4.35 -14.43
C ARG A 164 5.49 -5.81 -14.02
N LEU A 165 6.48 -6.42 -13.35
CA LEU A 165 6.37 -7.79 -12.84
C LEU A 165 5.32 -7.91 -11.73
N TYR A 166 5.24 -6.92 -10.83
CA TYR A 166 4.21 -6.84 -9.80
C TYR A 166 2.81 -6.81 -10.40
N GLN A 167 2.61 -5.98 -11.43
CA GLN A 167 1.33 -5.90 -12.14
C GLN A 167 0.92 -7.24 -12.74
N LYS A 168 1.86 -7.94 -13.41
CA LYS A 168 1.60 -9.26 -14.00
C LYS A 168 1.22 -10.32 -12.97
N LYS A 169 1.74 -10.21 -11.75
CA LYS A 169 1.40 -11.12 -10.65
C LYS A 169 0.10 -10.76 -9.94
N GLY A 170 -0.59 -9.70 -10.38
CA GLY A 170 -1.81 -9.21 -9.72
C GLY A 170 -1.56 -8.68 -8.30
N ILE A 171 -0.31 -8.44 -7.94
CA ILE A 171 0.06 -7.83 -6.68
C ILE A 171 -0.20 -6.34 -6.81
N ILE A 172 -1.18 -5.83 -6.10
CA ILE A 172 -1.44 -4.39 -6.03
C ILE A 172 -0.35 -3.80 -5.15
N LEU A 173 0.78 -3.48 -5.76
CA LEU A 173 1.90 -2.94 -5.07
C LEU A 173 2.26 -1.61 -5.71
N LYS A 174 1.93 -0.51 -5.03
CA LYS A 174 2.57 0.78 -5.28
C LYS A 174 3.59 1.00 -4.18
N PRO A 175 4.88 0.90 -4.48
CA PRO A 175 5.89 1.30 -3.53
C PRO A 175 5.75 2.79 -3.23
N PHE A 176 5.75 3.13 -1.94
CA PHE A 176 6.03 4.48 -1.51
C PHE A 176 7.52 4.62 -1.38
N ILE A 177 8.12 5.54 -2.12
CA ILE A 177 9.55 5.75 -2.13
C ILE A 177 9.82 7.04 -1.37
N ILE A 178 10.49 6.92 -0.24
CA ILE A 178 10.92 8.05 0.57
C ILE A 178 12.39 8.29 0.28
N GLY A 179 12.66 9.30 -0.56
CA GLY A 179 14.01 9.66 -0.98
C GLY A 179 14.64 10.66 -0.02
N ILE A 180 15.75 10.31 0.56
CA ILE A 180 16.49 11.13 1.52
C ILE A 180 17.56 11.94 0.78
N GLY A 181 17.30 13.23 0.55
CA GLY A 181 18.25 14.16 -0.07
C GLY A 181 18.65 13.78 -1.50
N LEU A 182 17.71 13.28 -2.29
CA LEU A 182 17.90 12.94 -3.70
C LEU A 182 17.79 14.17 -4.60
N ASP A 183 18.53 14.19 -5.69
CA ASP A 183 18.38 15.21 -6.71
C ASP A 183 17.21 14.90 -7.69
N GLU A 184 16.79 15.91 -8.46
CA GLU A 184 15.66 15.82 -9.39
C GLU A 184 15.83 14.73 -10.47
N SER A 185 17.05 14.36 -10.82
CA SER A 185 17.31 13.34 -11.85
C SER A 185 16.85 11.95 -11.42
N TRP A 186 16.79 11.72 -10.11
CA TRP A 186 16.40 10.45 -9.51
C TRP A 186 14.89 10.25 -9.45
N LYS A 187 14.15 11.33 -9.25
CA LYS A 187 12.68 11.31 -9.21
C LYS A 187 12.12 10.62 -10.44
N LYS A 188 12.64 10.99 -11.61
CA LYS A 188 12.21 10.40 -12.90
C LYS A 188 12.47 8.90 -13.00
N SER A 189 13.52 8.40 -12.37
CA SER A 189 13.84 6.96 -12.38
C SER A 189 12.87 6.11 -11.58
N PHE A 190 12.11 6.72 -10.67
CA PHE A 190 11.15 6.04 -9.81
C PHE A 190 9.68 6.31 -10.18
N ASP A 191 9.38 7.22 -11.09
CA ASP A 191 7.99 7.55 -11.48
C ASP A 191 7.18 6.33 -11.93
N CYS A 192 7.85 5.35 -12.56
CA CYS A 192 7.23 4.10 -12.99
C CYS A 192 7.10 3.04 -11.89
N VAL A 193 7.75 3.25 -10.74
CA VAL A 193 7.79 2.27 -9.64
C VAL A 193 6.68 2.51 -8.66
N GLY A 194 6.44 3.78 -8.29
CA GLY A 194 5.43 4.12 -7.31
C GLY A 194 5.36 5.60 -7.00
N ARG A 195 4.68 5.93 -5.90
CA ARG A 195 4.58 7.32 -5.45
C ARG A 195 5.87 7.74 -4.76
N PHE A 196 6.53 8.73 -5.32
CA PHE A 196 7.78 9.27 -4.81
C PHE A 196 7.51 10.44 -3.85
N PHE A 197 8.18 10.44 -2.71
CA PHE A 197 8.21 11.54 -1.76
C PHE A 197 9.65 11.98 -1.59
N ASP A 198 9.94 13.21 -2.00
CA ASP A 198 11.22 13.83 -1.75
C ASP A 198 11.25 14.39 -0.34
N VAL A 199 12.27 14.02 0.39
CA VAL A 199 12.47 14.46 1.77
C VAL A 199 13.86 15.07 1.85
N SER A 200 13.92 16.39 1.72
CA SER A 200 15.18 17.14 1.82
C SER A 200 15.58 17.41 3.26
N LYS A 201 14.61 17.45 4.18
CA LYS A 201 14.79 17.76 5.60
C LYS A 201 14.26 16.65 6.51
N GLU A 202 14.86 16.53 7.69
CA GLU A 202 14.47 15.51 8.68
C GLU A 202 13.02 15.62 9.13
N ASN A 203 12.52 16.81 9.37
CA ASN A 203 11.13 17.03 9.79
C ASN A 203 10.11 16.65 8.70
N GLU A 204 10.50 16.71 7.43
CA GLU A 204 9.66 16.27 6.31
C GLU A 204 9.55 14.74 6.26
N PHE A 205 10.64 14.02 6.60
CA PHE A 205 10.65 12.57 6.60
C PHE A 205 9.61 11.96 7.55
N GLU A 206 9.56 12.46 8.78
CA GLU A 206 8.60 11.99 9.77
C GLU A 206 7.16 12.28 9.32
N ASN A 207 6.91 13.49 8.81
CA ASN A 207 5.60 13.88 8.30
C ASN A 207 5.17 13.01 7.12
N VAL A 208 6.03 12.80 6.13
CA VAL A 208 5.74 11.96 4.96
C VAL A 208 5.48 10.52 5.39
N LEU A 209 6.30 9.97 6.28
CA LEU A 209 6.11 8.60 6.76
C LEU A 209 4.77 8.43 7.50
N ASN A 210 4.40 9.39 8.34
CA ASN A 210 3.11 9.39 9.03
C ASN A 210 1.93 9.52 8.04
N ILE A 211 2.02 10.40 7.03
CA ILE A 211 1.00 10.54 5.99
C ILE A 211 0.85 9.23 5.20
N VAL A 212 1.96 8.63 4.77
CA VAL A 212 1.93 7.37 4.03
C VAL A 212 1.26 6.27 4.83
N VAL A 213 1.60 6.17 6.11
CA VAL A 213 1.04 5.15 6.99
C VAL A 213 -0.44 5.40 7.30
N SER A 214 -0.86 6.64 7.55
CA SER A 214 -2.28 6.95 7.76
C SER A 214 -3.12 6.60 6.54
N HIS A 215 -2.65 6.93 5.34
CA HIS A 215 -3.33 6.54 4.09
C HIS A 215 -3.44 5.02 3.90
N ILE A 216 -2.53 4.26 4.48
CA ILE A 216 -2.55 2.80 4.41
C ILE A 216 -3.55 2.20 5.39
N ILE A 217 -3.67 2.79 6.58
CA ILE A 217 -4.47 2.24 7.67
C ILE A 217 -5.91 2.70 7.57
N ASP A 218 -6.14 3.95 7.17
CA ASP A 218 -7.47 4.55 7.14
C ASP A 218 -8.16 4.28 5.81
N ASN A 219 -9.43 3.83 5.89
CA ASN A 219 -10.31 3.82 4.75
C ASN A 219 -10.76 5.25 4.45
N THR A 220 -10.43 5.74 3.27
CA THR A 220 -10.90 7.05 2.82
C THR A 220 -12.26 6.93 2.15
N THR A 221 -13.15 7.87 2.44
CA THR A 221 -14.43 8.00 1.74
C THR A 221 -14.34 9.07 0.66
N THR A 222 -15.03 8.84 -0.44
CA THR A 222 -15.16 9.82 -1.53
C THR A 222 -16.60 9.91 -2.01
N GLN A 223 -16.92 11.03 -2.62
CA GLN A 223 -18.18 11.27 -3.34
C GLN A 223 -17.86 11.78 -4.74
N VAL A 224 -18.64 11.41 -5.72
CA VAL A 224 -18.56 11.94 -7.09
C VAL A 224 -19.81 12.74 -7.36
N ASN A 225 -19.67 14.00 -7.72
CA ASN A 225 -20.75 14.84 -8.21
C ASN A 225 -20.69 14.88 -9.74
N LEU A 226 -21.79 14.54 -10.39
CA LEU A 226 -21.97 14.77 -11.81
C LEU A 226 -22.75 16.08 -11.96
N LEU A 227 -22.08 17.10 -12.50
CA LEU A 227 -22.62 18.43 -12.64
C LEU A 227 -23.05 18.67 -14.10
N ASP A 228 -24.17 19.37 -14.28
CA ASP A 228 -24.60 19.89 -15.57
C ASP A 228 -23.83 21.18 -15.97
N GLU A 229 -24.24 21.79 -17.10
CA GLU A 229 -23.64 23.05 -17.61
C GLU A 229 -23.83 24.25 -16.63
N ASN A 230 -24.77 24.18 -15.71
CA ASN A 230 -25.03 25.20 -14.68
C ASN A 230 -24.32 24.90 -13.37
N ASN A 231 -23.48 23.84 -13.29
CA ASN A 231 -22.87 23.32 -12.09
C ASN A 231 -23.88 22.78 -11.03
N GLU A 232 -25.04 22.30 -11.47
CA GLU A 232 -26.01 21.66 -10.60
C GLU A 232 -25.88 20.13 -10.65
N ALA A 233 -25.95 19.47 -9.49
CA ALA A 233 -25.85 18.01 -9.36
C ALA A 233 -27.22 17.38 -9.61
N LEU A 234 -27.59 17.19 -10.87
CA LEU A 234 -28.89 16.66 -11.28
C LEU A 234 -28.85 15.22 -11.82
N GLU A 235 -27.65 14.77 -12.24
CA GLU A 235 -27.49 13.48 -12.88
C GLU A 235 -27.48 12.34 -11.86
N SER A 236 -28.29 11.31 -12.09
CA SER A 236 -28.34 10.09 -11.29
C SER A 236 -28.46 8.85 -12.17
N ASN A 237 -28.30 7.66 -11.59
CA ASN A 237 -28.33 6.37 -12.28
C ASN A 237 -27.25 6.21 -13.36
N VAL A 238 -26.11 6.87 -13.16
CA VAL A 238 -24.94 6.78 -14.05
C VAL A 238 -23.95 5.78 -13.46
N ASN A 239 -23.46 4.87 -14.30
CA ASN A 239 -22.39 3.96 -13.88
C ASN A 239 -21.06 4.72 -13.80
N ILE A 240 -20.39 4.62 -12.66
CA ILE A 240 -19.08 5.24 -12.40
C ILE A 240 -18.06 4.14 -12.16
N SER A 241 -16.93 4.20 -12.87
CA SER A 241 -15.79 3.31 -12.66
C SER A 241 -14.60 4.07 -12.14
N PHE A 242 -13.97 3.56 -11.08
CA PHE A 242 -12.65 3.96 -10.63
C PHE A 242 -11.63 2.97 -11.17
N ILE A 243 -10.76 3.46 -12.02
CA ILE A 243 -9.75 2.67 -12.73
C ILE A 243 -8.39 3.07 -12.13
N ASP A 244 -7.64 2.10 -11.65
CA ASP A 244 -6.27 2.35 -11.23
C ASP A 244 -5.42 2.72 -12.45
N GLU A 245 -4.90 3.94 -12.48
CA GLU A 245 -4.13 4.44 -13.63
C GLU A 245 -2.86 3.66 -13.91
N PHE A 246 -2.27 3.06 -12.88
CA PHE A 246 -1.04 2.33 -13.03
C PHE A 246 -1.26 0.94 -13.66
N THR A 247 -2.30 0.23 -13.23
CA THR A 247 -2.62 -1.12 -13.73
C THR A 247 -3.64 -1.12 -14.85
N ASN A 248 -4.29 0.02 -15.11
CA ASN A 248 -5.43 0.18 -16.01
C ASN A 248 -6.58 -0.82 -15.71
N SER A 249 -6.70 -1.23 -14.45
CA SER A 249 -7.74 -2.16 -13.99
C SER A 249 -8.85 -1.43 -13.22
N VAL A 250 -10.10 -1.81 -13.47
CA VAL A 250 -11.24 -1.30 -12.70
C VAL A 250 -11.14 -1.82 -11.28
N LYS A 251 -11.07 -0.92 -10.30
CA LYS A 251 -11.04 -1.25 -8.87
C LYS A 251 -12.41 -1.19 -8.24
N TYR A 252 -13.17 -0.15 -8.59
CA TYR A 252 -14.52 0.04 -8.09
C TYR A 252 -15.43 0.39 -9.25
N ASN A 253 -16.66 -0.12 -9.17
CA ASN A 253 -17.71 0.18 -10.12
C ASN A 253 -19.02 0.27 -9.35
N TYR A 254 -19.78 1.32 -9.55
CA TYR A 254 -21.04 1.54 -8.87
C TYR A 254 -21.99 2.40 -9.72
N ILE A 255 -23.25 2.37 -9.35
CA ILE A 255 -24.26 3.26 -9.95
C ILE A 255 -24.36 4.50 -9.06
N HIS A 256 -24.03 5.65 -9.63
CA HIS A 256 -24.16 6.94 -8.95
C HIS A 256 -25.63 7.23 -8.71
N THR A 257 -25.99 7.50 -7.47
CA THR A 257 -27.32 7.94 -7.08
C THR A 257 -27.25 9.19 -6.20
N LEU A 258 -28.36 9.92 -6.16
CA LEU A 258 -28.52 11.08 -5.27
C LEU A 258 -29.57 10.75 -4.22
N ASN A 259 -29.31 11.10 -2.96
CA ASN A 259 -30.30 11.00 -1.90
C ASN A 259 -31.39 12.09 -2.03
N SER A 260 -32.38 12.09 -1.13
CA SER A 260 -33.50 13.06 -1.14
C SER A 260 -33.05 14.52 -0.95
N TYR A 261 -31.80 14.77 -0.57
CA TYR A 261 -31.20 16.10 -0.41
C TYR A 261 -30.29 16.47 -1.58
N GLY A 262 -30.26 15.68 -2.66
CA GLY A 262 -29.40 15.91 -3.82
C GLY A 262 -27.92 15.61 -3.56
N GLN A 263 -27.58 14.86 -2.50
CA GLN A 263 -26.20 14.49 -2.21
C GLN A 263 -25.88 13.13 -2.81
N PRO A 264 -24.68 12.96 -3.40
CA PRO A 264 -24.25 11.68 -3.96
C PRO A 264 -23.91 10.67 -2.86
N ASP A 265 -23.93 9.40 -3.25
CA ASP A 265 -23.51 8.31 -2.38
C ASP A 265 -22.06 8.45 -1.98
N THR A 266 -21.78 8.07 -0.74
CA THR A 266 -20.42 8.00 -0.20
C THR A 266 -19.84 6.61 -0.41
N MET A 267 -18.67 6.55 -1.01
CA MET A 267 -17.94 5.30 -1.26
C MET A 267 -16.68 5.22 -0.44
N ILE A 268 -16.34 3.99 -0.03
CA ILE A 268 -15.03 3.69 0.57
C ILE A 268 -14.10 3.25 -0.55
N ILE A 269 -13.01 3.98 -0.75
CA ILE A 269 -11.99 3.64 -1.74
C ILE A 269 -10.59 3.68 -1.14
N ASP A 270 -9.64 3.04 -1.81
CA ASP A 270 -8.25 2.98 -1.37
C ASP A 270 -7.52 4.29 -1.68
N PRO A 271 -7.12 5.09 -0.66
CA PRO A 271 -6.46 6.38 -0.88
C PRO A 271 -5.02 6.27 -1.42
N VAL A 272 -4.45 5.06 -1.40
CA VAL A 272 -3.11 4.78 -1.91
C VAL A 272 -3.04 4.86 -3.43
N LEU A 273 -4.15 4.56 -4.11
CA LEU A 273 -4.20 4.47 -5.56
C LEU A 273 -4.41 5.86 -6.20
N THR A 274 -3.93 6.00 -7.43
CA THR A 274 -4.30 7.12 -8.32
C THR A 274 -5.33 6.61 -9.29
N TYR A 275 -6.43 7.34 -9.43
CA TYR A 275 -7.56 6.88 -10.22
C TYR A 275 -7.79 7.72 -11.46
N LYS A 276 -8.16 7.03 -12.52
CA LYS A 276 -9.00 7.57 -13.58
C LYS A 276 -10.44 7.29 -13.19
N VAL A 277 -11.23 8.32 -13.00
CA VAL A 277 -12.68 8.22 -12.73
C VAL A 277 -13.42 8.39 -14.04
N LYS A 278 -14.21 7.40 -14.43
CA LYS A 278 -14.98 7.39 -15.68
C LYS A 278 -16.47 7.30 -15.38
N ALA A 279 -17.23 8.30 -15.80
CA ALA A 279 -18.68 8.25 -15.88
C ALA A 279 -19.10 7.69 -17.24
N HIS A 280 -19.94 6.65 -17.24
CA HIS A 280 -20.42 5.99 -18.46
C HIS A 280 -21.66 6.70 -19.02
N THR A 281 -21.52 7.99 -19.25
CA THR A 281 -22.50 8.84 -19.96
C THR A 281 -22.36 8.68 -21.47
N LEU A 282 -23.22 9.36 -22.24
CA LEU A 282 -23.13 9.42 -23.71
C LEU A 282 -22.99 10.90 -24.14
N PRO A 283 -21.78 11.34 -24.53
CA PRO A 283 -20.51 10.64 -24.55
C PRO A 283 -19.96 10.36 -23.14
N PRO A 284 -19.05 9.37 -22.97
CA PRO A 284 -18.47 9.09 -21.67
C PRO A 284 -17.50 10.22 -21.26
N ILE A 285 -17.50 10.54 -19.98
CA ILE A 285 -16.65 11.56 -19.37
C ILE A 285 -15.62 10.88 -18.47
N SER A 286 -14.39 11.34 -18.47
CA SER A 286 -13.37 10.84 -17.53
C SER A 286 -12.47 11.93 -17.03
N VAL A 287 -12.02 11.78 -15.79
CA VAL A 287 -11.02 12.63 -15.14
C VAL A 287 -9.88 11.73 -14.69
N ASP A 288 -8.68 12.09 -15.07
CA ASP A 288 -7.45 11.35 -14.79
C ASP A 288 -6.71 11.97 -13.59
N ASN A 289 -5.72 11.27 -13.05
CA ASN A 289 -4.86 11.73 -11.95
C ASN A 289 -5.56 12.08 -10.63
N ILE A 290 -6.68 11.45 -10.34
CA ILE A 290 -7.38 11.64 -9.06
C ILE A 290 -6.59 10.97 -7.94
N LYS A 291 -6.07 11.80 -7.03
CA LYS A 291 -5.37 11.39 -5.79
C LYS A 291 -6.22 11.86 -4.61
N LEU A 292 -6.37 11.00 -3.62
CA LEU A 292 -7.17 11.28 -2.41
C LEU A 292 -6.26 11.60 -1.24
#